data_30a2dfdc09c56cb756a273840d95a86b
#
_entry.id   30a2dfdc09c56cb756a273840d95a86b
#
_cell.length_a   1.000
_cell.length_b   1.000
_cell.length_c   1.000
_cell.angle_alpha   90.00
_cell.angle_beta   90.00
_cell.angle_gamma   90.00
#
_symmetry.space_group_name_H-M   'P 1'
#
loop_
_entity.id
_entity.type
_entity.pdbx_description
1 polymer ?
#
loop_
_entity_poly.entity_id
_entity_poly.type
_entity_poly.pdbx_seq_one_letter_code
_entity_poly.pdbx_strand_id
1 'polypeptide(L)'
;MNGFYRNPACRDTLGYYDNEAAFSATPDSLIDPVILRSAPFDEKYGWTTKNFGPLYIPRKGDRIRLDARNHVLYRLAVGYETGKRLEVRDSVLYLGDFPVDEYTFTENYYFMGGDNVANSQDSRYFGFIPEKFIVGVATRIAYSRDKATGKLRWNRLMKAL
;
A
#
# COMPACT_ATOMS: atom_id res chain seq x y z
N MET A 1 -13.21 -12.54 -3.34
CA MET A 1 -12.25 -11.46 -3.65
C MET A 1 -11.18 -12.01 -4.57
N ASN A 2 -11.49 -12.02 -5.86
CA ASN A 2 -10.58 -12.52 -6.89
C ASN A 2 -10.30 -11.34 -7.80
N GLY A 3 -9.07 -10.85 -7.81
CA GLY A 3 -8.71 -9.81 -8.75
C GLY A 3 -7.44 -9.03 -8.44
N PHE A 4 -6.49 -9.64 -7.77
CA PHE A 4 -5.14 -9.13 -7.89
C PHE A 4 -4.62 -9.57 -9.25
N TYR A 5 -4.64 -8.67 -10.21
CA TYR A 5 -3.98 -8.84 -11.48
C TYR A 5 -2.52 -9.21 -11.24
N ARG A 6 -2.21 -10.49 -11.32
CA ARG A 6 -0.84 -10.92 -11.57
C ARG A 6 -0.55 -10.51 -13.00
N ASN A 7 0.04 -9.35 -13.18
CA ASN A 7 0.61 -8.99 -14.47
C ASN A 7 1.63 -10.10 -14.85
N PRO A 8 1.44 -10.83 -15.95
CA PRO A 8 2.42 -11.83 -16.38
C PRO A 8 3.83 -11.27 -16.53
N ALA A 9 3.97 -10.00 -16.94
CA ALA A 9 5.26 -9.30 -17.00
C ALA A 9 5.89 -9.11 -15.61
N CYS A 10 5.11 -8.97 -14.54
CA CYS A 10 5.63 -8.97 -13.17
C CYS A 10 6.24 -10.32 -12.76
N ARG A 11 5.83 -11.42 -13.37
CA ARG A 11 6.31 -12.74 -13.00
C ARG A 11 7.78 -12.97 -13.37
N ASP A 12 8.18 -12.46 -14.51
CA ASP A 12 9.57 -12.59 -15.01
C ASP A 12 10.48 -11.56 -14.36
N THR A 13 9.95 -10.37 -14.05
CA THR A 13 10.68 -9.31 -13.34
C THR A 13 10.81 -9.59 -11.85
N LEU A 14 9.82 -10.24 -11.23
CA LEU A 14 9.84 -10.62 -9.80
C LEU A 14 10.87 -11.71 -9.50
N GLY A 15 11.21 -12.57 -10.48
CA GLY A 15 12.32 -13.52 -10.36
C GLY A 15 13.69 -12.85 -10.35
N TYR A 16 13.80 -11.64 -10.88
CA TYR A 16 15.05 -10.87 -10.92
C TYR A 16 15.38 -10.21 -9.58
N TYR A 17 14.38 -9.92 -8.75
CA TYR A 17 14.54 -9.25 -7.46
C TYR A 17 14.31 -10.23 -6.31
N ASP A 18 15.20 -11.21 -6.19
CA ASP A 18 15.13 -12.24 -5.13
C ASP A 18 15.29 -11.67 -3.71
N ASN A 19 15.81 -10.44 -3.60
CA ASN A 19 15.97 -9.76 -2.33
C ASN A 19 15.86 -8.23 -2.47
N GLU A 20 15.59 -7.57 -1.35
CA GLU A 20 15.43 -6.12 -1.25
C GLU A 20 16.69 -5.36 -1.67
N ALA A 21 17.88 -5.89 -1.37
CA ALA A 21 19.14 -5.24 -1.72
C ALA A 21 19.32 -5.15 -3.24
N ALA A 22 19.01 -6.23 -3.97
CA ALA A 22 19.08 -6.25 -5.42
C ALA A 22 18.06 -5.26 -6.04
N PHE A 23 16.83 -5.24 -5.52
CA PHE A 23 15.81 -4.29 -5.97
C PHE A 23 16.22 -2.84 -5.72
N SER A 24 16.73 -2.54 -4.53
CA SER A 24 17.18 -1.19 -4.16
C SER A 24 18.38 -0.72 -4.98
N ALA A 25 19.30 -1.63 -5.31
CA ALA A 25 20.49 -1.32 -6.10
C ALA A 25 20.21 -1.16 -7.60
N THR A 26 19.11 -1.73 -8.10
CA THR A 26 18.79 -1.65 -9.54
C THR A 26 18.34 -0.23 -9.89
N PRO A 27 18.90 0.43 -10.92
CA PRO A 27 18.44 1.73 -11.39
C PRO A 27 16.96 1.69 -11.80
N ASP A 28 16.21 2.75 -11.50
CA ASP A 28 14.77 2.83 -11.80
C ASP A 28 14.46 2.67 -13.30
N SER A 29 15.38 3.09 -14.17
CA SER A 29 15.28 2.93 -15.61
C SER A 29 15.27 1.48 -16.10
N LEU A 30 15.72 0.55 -15.27
CA LEU A 30 15.75 -0.89 -15.54
C LEU A 30 14.60 -1.65 -14.87
N ILE A 31 13.77 -0.96 -14.09
CA ILE A 31 12.62 -1.56 -13.41
C ILE A 31 11.36 -1.27 -14.21
N ASP A 32 10.49 -2.29 -14.33
CA ASP A 32 9.19 -2.08 -14.96
C ASP A 32 8.45 -0.91 -14.28
N PRO A 33 8.01 0.11 -15.04
CA PRO A 33 7.29 1.26 -14.49
C PRO A 33 6.06 0.89 -13.66
N VAL A 34 5.41 -0.24 -13.94
CA VAL A 34 4.28 -0.75 -13.16
C VAL A 34 4.69 -1.14 -11.75
N ILE A 35 5.90 -1.69 -11.59
CA ILE A 35 6.44 -2.08 -10.27
C ILE A 35 6.85 -0.85 -9.48
N LEU A 36 7.35 0.19 -10.16
CA LEU A 36 7.78 1.43 -9.51
C LEU A 36 6.61 2.30 -9.03
N ARG A 37 5.44 2.19 -9.65
CA ARG A 37 4.31 3.05 -9.29
C ARG A 37 3.83 2.79 -7.87
N SER A 38 3.59 3.87 -7.13
CA SER A 38 3.08 3.84 -5.76
C SER A 38 1.83 4.69 -5.61
N ALA A 39 0.96 4.31 -4.69
CA ALA A 39 -0.17 5.14 -4.29
C ALA A 39 0.35 6.53 -3.83
N PRO A 40 -0.35 7.62 -4.14
CA PRO A 40 -1.71 7.72 -4.70
C PRO A 40 -1.77 7.63 -6.24
N PHE A 41 -0.70 7.24 -6.93
CA PHE A 41 -0.59 7.20 -8.39
C PHE A 41 -0.78 8.57 -9.05
N ASP A 42 -0.34 9.61 -8.40
CA ASP A 42 -0.42 11.00 -8.86
C ASP A 42 0.99 11.54 -9.10
N GLU A 43 1.26 11.97 -10.33
CA GLU A 43 2.57 12.45 -10.76
C GLU A 43 3.08 13.65 -9.95
N LYS A 44 2.18 14.44 -9.35
CA LYS A 44 2.54 15.58 -8.49
C LYS A 44 3.38 15.19 -7.28
N TYR A 45 3.26 13.94 -6.82
CA TYR A 45 4.04 13.44 -5.69
C TYR A 45 5.36 12.82 -6.13
N GLY A 46 5.45 12.32 -7.36
CA GLY A 46 6.65 11.63 -7.85
C GLY A 46 7.03 10.40 -7.01
N TRP A 47 6.06 9.81 -6.31
CA TRP A 47 6.33 8.68 -5.42
C TRP A 47 6.49 7.38 -6.19
N THR A 48 7.46 6.61 -5.74
CA THR A 48 7.72 5.27 -6.24
C THR A 48 7.70 4.26 -5.08
N THR A 49 7.68 2.97 -5.39
CA THR A 49 7.78 1.92 -4.38
C THR A 49 9.10 1.94 -3.61
N LYS A 50 10.15 2.58 -4.17
CA LYS A 50 11.45 2.77 -3.52
C LYS A 50 11.54 4.05 -2.71
N ASN A 51 10.83 5.09 -3.12
CA ASN A 51 10.92 6.41 -2.51
C ASN A 51 9.55 7.07 -2.47
N PHE A 52 8.97 7.17 -1.30
CA PHE A 52 7.68 7.81 -1.09
C PHE A 52 7.60 8.53 0.27
N GLY A 53 6.64 9.43 0.38
CA GLY A 53 6.38 10.22 1.60
C GLY A 53 6.98 11.63 1.54
N PRO A 54 6.85 12.39 2.62
CA PRO A 54 6.19 11.99 3.87
C PRO A 54 4.65 11.82 3.72
N LEU A 55 4.10 10.82 4.39
CA LEU A 55 2.68 10.50 4.40
C LEU A 55 2.16 10.47 5.84
N TYR A 56 1.21 11.34 6.17
CA TYR A 56 0.54 11.28 7.45
C TYR A 56 -0.53 10.19 7.44
N ILE A 57 -0.46 9.27 8.40
CA ILE A 57 -1.40 8.16 8.55
C ILE A 57 -2.43 8.57 9.61
N PRO A 58 -3.71 8.75 9.23
CA PRO A 58 -4.71 9.24 10.16
C PRO A 58 -5.13 8.18 11.17
N ARG A 59 -5.46 8.62 12.36
CA ARG A 59 -6.14 7.84 13.39
C ARG A 59 -7.54 8.39 13.63
N LYS A 60 -8.35 7.61 14.30
CA LYS A 60 -9.69 8.01 14.72
C LYS A 60 -9.65 9.32 15.53
N GLY A 61 -10.47 10.27 15.12
CA GLY A 61 -10.56 11.59 15.72
C GLY A 61 -9.63 12.64 15.12
N ASP A 62 -8.67 12.26 14.28
CA ASP A 62 -7.81 13.20 13.61
C ASP A 62 -8.60 14.04 12.61
N ARG A 63 -8.40 15.36 12.67
CA ARG A 63 -8.95 16.32 11.73
C ARG A 63 -7.85 16.75 10.77
N ILE A 64 -8.06 16.52 9.51
CA ILE A 64 -7.10 16.87 8.45
C ILE A 64 -7.75 17.92 7.53
N ARG A 65 -7.04 19.03 7.33
CA ARG A 65 -7.43 19.98 6.30
C ARG A 65 -7.17 19.36 4.94
N LEU A 66 -8.20 19.36 4.10
CA LEU A 66 -8.18 18.84 2.75
C LEU A 66 -8.08 19.97 1.74
N ASP A 67 -7.28 19.76 0.72
CA ASP A 67 -7.10 20.70 -0.38
C ASP A 67 -6.95 19.96 -1.73
N ALA A 68 -6.85 20.70 -2.82
CA ALA A 68 -6.68 20.15 -4.16
C ALA A 68 -5.36 19.35 -4.33
N ARG A 69 -4.41 19.52 -3.42
CA ARG A 69 -3.12 18.80 -3.44
C ARG A 69 -3.21 17.47 -2.69
N ASN A 70 -3.72 17.49 -1.46
CA ASN A 70 -3.64 16.33 -0.57
C ASN A 70 -4.88 15.41 -0.64
N HIS A 71 -5.98 15.84 -1.26
CA HIS A 71 -7.21 15.02 -1.35
C HIS A 71 -6.95 13.64 -1.98
N VAL A 72 -6.03 13.54 -2.92
CA VAL A 72 -5.70 12.26 -3.59
C VAL A 72 -5.12 11.23 -2.62
N LEU A 73 -4.43 11.67 -1.55
CA LEU A 73 -3.88 10.81 -0.51
C LEU A 73 -4.98 10.15 0.31
N TYR A 74 -6.04 10.91 0.60
CA TYR A 74 -7.09 10.52 1.54
C TYR A 74 -8.39 10.09 0.88
N ARG A 75 -8.55 10.29 -0.43
CA ARG A 75 -9.81 10.01 -1.13
C ARG A 75 -10.35 8.59 -0.93
N LEU A 76 -9.46 7.59 -0.87
CA LEU A 76 -9.88 6.21 -0.66
C LEU A 76 -10.36 5.97 0.77
N ALA A 77 -9.67 6.52 1.77
CA ALA A 77 -10.05 6.42 3.17
C ALA A 77 -11.36 7.15 3.46
N VAL A 78 -11.47 8.41 2.99
CA VAL A 78 -12.70 9.21 3.13
C VAL A 78 -13.86 8.56 2.39
N GLY A 79 -13.62 8.07 1.18
CA GLY A 79 -14.64 7.35 0.39
C GLY A 79 -15.11 6.07 1.08
N TYR A 80 -14.18 5.34 1.70
CA TYR A 80 -14.49 4.15 2.47
C TYR A 80 -15.37 4.44 3.70
N GLU A 81 -15.04 5.48 4.49
CA GLU A 81 -15.82 5.85 5.67
C GLU A 81 -17.19 6.41 5.35
N THR A 82 -17.32 7.16 4.25
CA THR A 82 -18.52 7.93 3.94
C THR A 82 -19.41 7.31 2.85
N GLY A 83 -18.87 6.39 2.06
CA GLY A 83 -19.52 5.88 0.85
C GLY A 83 -19.62 6.93 -0.28
N LYS A 84 -18.98 8.09 -0.13
CA LYS A 84 -19.05 9.22 -1.08
C LYS A 84 -17.70 9.44 -1.75
N ARG A 85 -17.74 10.05 -2.94
CA ARG A 85 -16.51 10.44 -3.64
C ARG A 85 -15.99 11.76 -3.15
N LEU A 86 -14.67 11.87 -2.99
CA LEU A 86 -13.95 13.10 -2.73
C LEU A 86 -13.37 13.58 -4.05
N GLU A 87 -13.86 14.69 -4.58
CA GLU A 87 -13.54 15.20 -5.92
C GLU A 87 -13.27 16.70 -5.90
N VAL A 88 -12.43 17.16 -6.82
CA VAL A 88 -12.21 18.60 -7.05
C VAL A 88 -13.05 19.03 -8.25
N ARG A 89 -13.90 20.04 -8.06
CA ARG A 89 -14.70 20.70 -9.09
C ARG A 89 -14.45 22.20 -9.00
N ASP A 90 -14.03 22.83 -10.09
CA ASP A 90 -13.73 24.27 -10.14
C ASP A 90 -12.82 24.77 -8.99
N SER A 91 -11.77 24.01 -8.70
CA SER A 91 -10.81 24.27 -7.62
C SER A 91 -11.38 24.16 -6.20
N VAL A 92 -12.63 23.75 -6.04
CA VAL A 92 -13.27 23.45 -4.75
C VAL A 92 -13.36 21.94 -4.55
N LEU A 93 -13.06 21.50 -3.34
CA LEU A 93 -13.16 20.10 -2.98
C LEU A 93 -14.57 19.76 -2.51
N TYR A 94 -15.13 18.67 -3.04
CA TYR A 94 -16.47 18.18 -2.70
C TYR A 94 -16.41 16.76 -2.17
N LEU A 95 -17.22 16.49 -1.14
CA LEU A 95 -17.55 15.14 -0.68
C LEU A 95 -18.99 14.83 -1.07
N GLY A 96 -19.16 14.09 -2.15
CA GLY A 96 -20.45 13.98 -2.83
C GLY A 96 -20.86 15.33 -3.41
N ASP A 97 -21.96 15.90 -2.90
CA ASP A 97 -22.50 17.20 -3.38
C ASP A 97 -22.18 18.37 -2.44
N PHE A 98 -21.43 18.14 -1.37
CA PHE A 98 -21.13 19.17 -0.37
C PHE A 98 -19.68 19.60 -0.45
N PRO A 99 -19.39 20.92 -0.48
CA PRO A 99 -18.04 21.42 -0.40
C PRO A 99 -17.44 21.11 0.97
N VAL A 100 -16.16 20.72 0.98
CA VAL A 100 -15.41 20.40 2.20
C VAL A 100 -13.99 20.94 2.11
N ASP A 101 -13.45 21.38 3.24
CA ASP A 101 -12.07 21.82 3.39
C ASP A 101 -11.32 21.06 4.50
N GLU A 102 -12.04 20.23 5.25
CA GLU A 102 -11.49 19.39 6.30
C GLU A 102 -12.30 18.09 6.45
N TYR A 103 -11.65 17.08 7.01
CA TYR A 103 -12.29 15.81 7.31
C TYR A 103 -11.81 15.27 8.66
N THR A 104 -12.76 14.77 9.48
CA THR A 104 -12.44 14.09 10.74
C THR A 104 -12.60 12.60 10.56
N PHE A 105 -11.50 11.85 10.73
CA PHE A 105 -11.49 10.41 10.54
C PHE A 105 -12.21 9.68 11.68
N THR A 106 -13.00 8.67 11.33
CA THR A 106 -13.78 7.85 12.28
C THR A 106 -13.11 6.51 12.59
N GLU A 107 -12.09 6.13 11.81
CA GLU A 107 -11.34 4.87 11.93
C GLU A 107 -9.85 5.15 12.15
N ASN A 108 -9.15 4.16 12.71
CA ASN A 108 -7.69 4.12 12.68
C ASN A 108 -7.21 3.53 11.35
N TYR A 109 -6.14 4.09 10.82
CA TYR A 109 -5.52 3.61 9.59
C TYR A 109 -4.08 3.14 9.81
N TYR A 110 -3.66 2.25 8.97
CA TYR A 110 -2.30 1.69 8.95
C TYR A 110 -1.74 1.75 7.53
N PHE A 111 -0.44 1.90 7.45
CA PHE A 111 0.31 1.73 6.20
C PHE A 111 1.23 0.53 6.40
N MET A 112 0.92 -0.57 5.76
CA MET A 112 1.57 -1.86 5.97
C MET A 112 2.44 -2.19 4.76
N GLY A 113 3.69 -2.57 5.03
CA GLY A 113 4.64 -3.03 4.02
C GLY A 113 5.03 -4.49 4.26
N GLY A 114 5.16 -5.25 3.19
CA GLY A 114 5.71 -6.60 3.28
C GLY A 114 7.23 -6.58 3.30
N ASP A 115 7.86 -7.47 4.06
CA ASP A 115 9.32 -7.58 4.19
C ASP A 115 10.03 -7.86 2.86
N ASN A 116 9.38 -8.59 1.97
CA ASN A 116 9.89 -8.80 0.61
C ASN A 116 9.38 -7.70 -0.31
N VAL A 117 10.00 -6.53 -0.24
CA VAL A 117 9.59 -5.28 -0.89
C VAL A 117 9.30 -5.45 -2.38
N ALA A 118 10.15 -6.16 -3.10
CA ALA A 118 10.03 -6.37 -4.54
C ALA A 118 8.86 -7.31 -4.92
N ASN A 119 8.43 -8.17 -4.00
CA ASN A 119 7.39 -9.18 -4.21
C ASN A 119 6.18 -9.00 -3.31
N SER A 120 5.98 -7.81 -2.74
CA SER A 120 4.87 -7.49 -1.87
C SER A 120 3.84 -6.62 -2.59
N GLN A 121 2.59 -7.02 -2.51
CA GLN A 121 1.46 -6.17 -2.87
C GLN A 121 0.85 -5.63 -1.57
N ASP A 122 1.25 -4.44 -1.18
CA ASP A 122 0.96 -3.85 0.11
C ASP A 122 0.49 -2.39 -0.01
N SER A 123 0.50 -1.64 1.09
CA SER A 123 -0.02 -0.27 1.13
C SER A 123 0.65 0.69 0.15
N ARG A 124 1.84 0.37 -0.35
CA ARG A 124 2.46 1.14 -1.45
C ARG A 124 1.63 1.13 -2.73
N TYR A 125 0.80 0.10 -2.91
CA TYR A 125 -0.05 -0.05 -4.08
C TYR A 125 -1.52 0.32 -3.83
N PHE A 126 -2.07 0.03 -2.65
CA PHE A 126 -3.50 0.27 -2.38
C PHE A 126 -3.77 1.31 -1.30
N GLY A 127 -2.73 1.91 -0.70
CA GLY A 127 -2.89 2.98 0.29
C GLY A 127 -3.21 2.47 1.70
N PHE A 128 -3.96 3.26 2.45
CA PHE A 128 -4.28 2.99 3.86
C PHE A 128 -5.18 1.77 4.06
N ILE A 129 -4.93 1.05 5.15
CA ILE A 129 -5.74 -0.09 5.60
C ILE A 129 -6.49 0.34 6.88
N PRO A 130 -7.83 0.30 6.90
CA PRO A 130 -8.61 0.50 8.12
C PRO A 130 -8.33 -0.61 9.13
N GLU A 131 -8.28 -0.27 10.43
CA GLU A 131 -7.98 -1.21 11.52
C GLU A 131 -8.84 -2.48 11.47
N LYS A 132 -10.10 -2.35 11.13
CA LYS A 132 -11.04 -3.48 11.04
C LYS A 132 -10.73 -4.52 9.96
N PHE A 133 -9.79 -4.23 9.06
CA PHE A 133 -9.30 -5.22 8.09
C PHE A 133 -8.10 -6.00 8.60
N ILE A 134 -7.56 -5.65 9.77
CA ILE A 134 -6.49 -6.39 10.42
C ILE A 134 -7.11 -7.57 11.17
N VAL A 135 -6.93 -8.77 10.63
CA VAL A 135 -7.50 -10.00 11.20
C VAL A 135 -6.70 -10.54 12.39
N GLY A 136 -5.44 -10.13 12.54
CA GLY A 136 -4.58 -10.55 13.65
C GLY A 136 -3.10 -10.39 13.37
N VAL A 137 -2.30 -10.78 14.35
CA VAL A 137 -0.83 -10.79 14.30
C VAL A 137 -0.33 -12.22 14.22
N ALA A 138 0.54 -12.51 13.25
CA ALA A 138 1.19 -13.81 13.17
C ALA A 138 2.18 -13.95 14.32
N THR A 139 2.04 -14.99 15.14
CA THR A 139 2.89 -15.23 16.31
C THR A 139 3.77 -16.47 16.18
N ARG A 140 3.43 -17.38 15.27
CA ARG A 140 4.14 -18.64 15.08
C ARG A 140 4.17 -19.07 13.62
N ILE A 141 5.21 -19.77 13.24
CA ILE A 141 5.33 -20.45 11.96
C ILE A 141 4.78 -21.86 12.12
N ALA A 142 3.64 -22.18 11.52
CA ALA A 142 3.09 -23.52 11.57
C ALA A 142 4.00 -24.54 10.87
N TYR A 143 4.46 -24.21 9.65
CA TYR A 143 5.47 -24.95 8.90
C TYR A 143 6.10 -24.07 7.83
N SER A 144 7.26 -24.47 7.35
CA SER A 144 7.97 -23.78 6.27
C SER A 144 8.60 -24.80 5.31
N ARG A 145 8.49 -24.55 4.01
CA ARG A 145 9.15 -25.35 2.97
C ARG A 145 10.22 -24.52 2.26
N ASP A 146 11.28 -25.17 1.89
CA ASP A 146 12.29 -24.57 1.04
C ASP A 146 11.74 -24.41 -0.39
N LYS A 147 11.86 -23.21 -0.97
CA LYS A 147 11.27 -22.91 -2.30
C LYS A 147 11.98 -23.67 -3.43
N ALA A 148 13.29 -23.90 -3.32
CA ALA A 148 14.08 -24.55 -4.37
C ALA A 148 13.93 -26.07 -4.34
N THR A 149 13.92 -26.65 -3.13
CA THR A 149 13.94 -28.12 -2.96
C THR A 149 12.59 -28.72 -2.60
N GLY A 150 11.61 -27.89 -2.20
CA GLY A 150 10.29 -28.33 -1.71
C GLY A 150 10.35 -29.02 -0.34
N LYS A 151 11.54 -29.21 0.25
CA LYS A 151 11.71 -29.91 1.52
C LYS A 151 11.20 -29.11 2.71
N LEU A 152 10.67 -29.81 3.72
CA LEU A 152 10.23 -29.20 4.96
C LEU A 152 11.42 -28.68 5.76
N ARG A 153 11.32 -27.45 6.26
CA ARG A 153 12.33 -26.84 7.14
C ARG A 153 11.97 -27.13 8.58
N TRP A 154 12.41 -28.26 9.11
CA TRP A 154 12.09 -28.73 10.47
C TRP A 154 12.50 -27.73 11.57
N ASN A 155 13.60 -27.00 11.38
CA ASN A 155 14.09 -25.98 12.31
C ASN A 155 13.16 -24.75 12.42
N ARG A 156 12.15 -24.65 11.57
CA ARG A 156 11.14 -23.58 11.58
C ARG A 156 9.75 -24.08 11.98
N LEU A 157 9.58 -25.37 12.23
CA LEU A 157 8.29 -25.93 12.64
C LEU A 157 7.89 -25.39 14.01
N MET A 158 6.68 -24.82 14.10
CA MET A 158 6.10 -24.22 15.32
C MET A 158 6.98 -23.14 15.98
N LYS A 159 7.94 -22.59 15.24
CA LYS A 159 8.81 -21.53 15.74
C LYS A 159 8.01 -20.25 16.01
N ALA A 160 8.26 -19.59 17.15
CA ALA A 160 7.78 -18.25 17.40
C ALA A 160 8.42 -17.23 16.44
N LEU A 161 7.63 -16.22 16.04
CA LEU A 161 8.09 -15.09 15.22
C LEU A 161 8.64 -13.98 16.10
#